data_477f7deb432b5eea647806b9be9d343e
#
_entry.id   477f7deb432b5eea647806b9be9d343e
#
_cell.length_a   1.000
_cell.length_b   1.000
_cell.length_c   1.000
_cell.angle_alpha   90.00
_cell.angle_beta   90.00
_cell.angle_gamma   90.00
#
_symmetry.space_group_name_H-M   'P 1'
#
loop_
_entity.id
_entity.type
_entity.pdbx_description
1 polymer ?
#
loop_
_entity_poly.entity_id
_entity_poly.type
_entity_poly.pdbx_seq_one_letter_code
_entity_poly.pdbx_strand_id
1 'polypeptide(L)'
;TDRTCAILPVHVYGNVCNIEEIERIAHKYGLKVLYDAAHTFGETYKGQGIGNFGDASCFSFHATKVFNTIEGGAVCYRDPDMGRRLYELKNFGIHGPEAVDAVGANAKMNEFCAAMGLCNLRHVDEEIAKRRAVVERYREHLEGVDGLRLNVQQPEVRSNYAYFPVVFDENLFGASRNEVMDALAQNGIGARKYFYPLTNTFECFHGKYDVDATPVALHVAKRVLTLPLYADLSMEDVDRICKIVLEQKL
;
A
#
# COMPACT_ATOMS: atom_id res chain seq x y z
N THR A 1 -23.55 10.21 -7.71
CA THR A 1 -24.55 10.33 -8.78
C THR A 1 -25.32 9.03 -8.92
N ASP A 2 -26.40 9.05 -9.68
CA ASP A 2 -27.20 7.87 -10.07
C ASP A 2 -26.41 6.82 -10.87
N ARG A 3 -25.25 7.19 -11.41
CA ARG A 3 -24.33 6.27 -12.11
C ARG A 3 -23.26 5.67 -11.22
N THR A 4 -23.18 6.06 -9.96
CA THR A 4 -22.21 5.49 -9.02
C THR A 4 -22.67 4.10 -8.58
N CYS A 5 -21.84 3.08 -8.79
CA CYS A 5 -22.16 1.69 -8.46
C CYS A 5 -21.22 1.06 -7.44
N ALA A 6 -20.05 1.66 -7.23
CA ALA A 6 -19.04 1.13 -6.29
C ALA A 6 -18.16 2.21 -5.69
N ILE A 7 -17.56 1.88 -4.54
CA ILE A 7 -16.46 2.62 -3.91
C ILE A 7 -15.22 1.72 -3.98
N LEU A 8 -14.09 2.27 -4.42
CA LEU A 8 -12.82 1.57 -4.49
C LEU A 8 -11.78 2.32 -3.63
N PRO A 9 -11.75 2.07 -2.31
CA PRO A 9 -10.79 2.69 -1.41
C PRO A 9 -9.45 1.95 -1.45
N VAL A 10 -8.37 2.68 -1.21
CA VAL A 10 -7.01 2.11 -1.16
C VAL A 10 -6.48 2.20 0.27
N HIS A 11 -6.07 1.08 0.85
CA HIS A 11 -5.34 1.03 2.13
C HIS A 11 -3.88 1.41 1.90
N VAL A 12 -3.63 2.66 1.50
CA VAL A 12 -2.30 3.11 1.08
C VAL A 12 -1.30 3.07 2.23
N TYR A 13 -0.10 2.58 1.98
CA TYR A 13 0.99 2.34 2.95
C TYR A 13 0.67 1.34 4.08
N GLY A 14 -0.47 0.64 4.03
CA GLY A 14 -0.97 -0.14 5.16
C GLY A 14 -1.88 0.67 6.10
N ASN A 15 -2.20 1.94 5.76
CA ASN A 15 -3.24 2.68 6.50
C ASN A 15 -4.61 2.15 6.13
N VAL A 16 -5.27 1.56 7.09
CA VAL A 16 -6.62 1.05 6.91
C VAL A 16 -7.59 2.22 6.76
N CYS A 17 -8.36 2.24 5.67
CA CYS A 17 -9.40 3.22 5.44
C CYS A 17 -10.46 3.16 6.56
N ASN A 18 -11.24 4.20 6.73
CA ASN A 18 -12.36 4.19 7.67
C ASN A 18 -13.45 3.21 7.17
N ILE A 19 -13.27 1.93 7.49
CA ILE A 19 -14.09 0.82 7.02
C ILE A 19 -15.56 1.04 7.41
N GLU A 20 -15.82 1.42 8.66
CA GLU A 20 -17.18 1.58 9.18
C GLU A 20 -17.95 2.68 8.45
N GLU A 21 -17.30 3.81 8.20
CA GLU A 21 -17.95 4.92 7.50
C GLU A 21 -18.14 4.60 6.00
N ILE A 22 -17.20 3.91 5.37
CA ILE A 22 -17.33 3.46 3.97
C ILE A 22 -18.48 2.47 3.86
N GLU A 23 -18.60 1.51 4.79
CA GLU A 23 -19.68 0.53 4.82
C GLU A 23 -21.05 1.21 5.03
N ARG A 24 -21.11 2.17 5.95
CA ARG A 24 -22.31 2.98 6.19
C ARG A 24 -22.77 3.72 4.93
N ILE A 25 -21.82 4.33 4.20
CA ILE A 25 -22.11 5.05 2.95
C ILE A 25 -22.56 4.06 1.87
N ALA A 26 -21.82 2.96 1.70
CA ALA A 26 -22.13 1.95 0.71
C ALA A 26 -23.53 1.36 0.93
N HIS A 27 -23.88 1.01 2.15
CA HIS A 27 -25.21 0.53 2.51
C HIS A 27 -26.31 1.57 2.21
N LYS A 28 -26.06 2.83 2.59
CA LYS A 28 -27.02 3.93 2.35
C LYS A 28 -27.37 4.10 0.88
N TYR A 29 -26.41 3.91 -0.02
CA TYR A 29 -26.57 4.17 -1.46
C TYR A 29 -26.62 2.91 -2.33
N GLY A 30 -26.61 1.71 -1.71
CA GLY A 30 -26.63 0.44 -2.43
C GLY A 30 -25.36 0.20 -3.27
N LEU A 31 -24.20 0.65 -2.80
CA LEU A 31 -22.93 0.57 -3.51
C LEU A 31 -22.14 -0.68 -3.14
N LYS A 32 -21.35 -1.18 -4.08
CA LYS A 32 -20.34 -2.20 -3.81
C LYS A 32 -19.06 -1.58 -3.26
N VAL A 33 -18.34 -2.31 -2.41
CA VAL A 33 -17.04 -1.87 -1.87
C VAL A 33 -15.96 -2.88 -2.26
N LEU A 34 -14.96 -2.40 -3.01
CA LEU A 34 -13.80 -3.18 -3.40
C LEU A 34 -12.54 -2.51 -2.84
N TYR A 35 -11.90 -3.12 -1.84
CA TYR A 35 -10.67 -2.58 -1.28
C TYR A 35 -9.46 -2.94 -2.13
N ASP A 36 -8.66 -1.94 -2.51
CA ASP A 36 -7.26 -2.17 -2.85
C ASP A 36 -6.49 -2.37 -1.55
N ALA A 37 -6.24 -3.63 -1.23
CA ALA A 37 -5.54 -4.11 -0.05
C ALA A 37 -4.09 -4.52 -0.35
N ALA A 38 -3.51 -3.99 -1.44
CA ALA A 38 -2.18 -4.37 -1.92
C ALA A 38 -1.06 -4.21 -0.87
N HIS A 39 -1.27 -3.40 0.16
CA HIS A 39 -0.28 -3.12 1.21
C HIS A 39 -0.61 -3.76 2.57
N THR A 40 -1.70 -4.51 2.71
CA THR A 40 -2.25 -4.89 4.02
C THR A 40 -2.25 -6.40 4.29
N PHE A 41 -1.47 -7.20 3.55
CA PHE A 41 -1.37 -8.63 3.87
C PHE A 41 -0.80 -8.82 5.29
N GLY A 42 -1.49 -9.65 6.08
CA GLY A 42 -1.14 -9.88 7.50
C GLY A 42 -1.67 -8.84 8.48
N GLU A 43 -2.33 -7.77 8.00
CA GLU A 43 -2.97 -6.79 8.87
C GLU A 43 -4.35 -7.22 9.35
N THR A 44 -4.71 -6.73 10.54
CA THR A 44 -6.06 -6.88 11.08
C THR A 44 -6.63 -5.53 11.52
N TYR A 45 -7.93 -5.37 11.38
CA TYR A 45 -8.70 -4.26 11.95
C TYR A 45 -9.69 -4.82 12.97
N LYS A 46 -9.64 -4.34 14.21
CA LYS A 46 -10.45 -4.85 15.34
C LYS A 46 -10.36 -6.39 15.47
N GLY A 47 -9.17 -6.94 15.25
CA GLY A 47 -8.91 -8.38 15.34
C GLY A 47 -9.35 -9.21 14.13
N GLN A 48 -9.93 -8.62 13.10
CA GLN A 48 -10.34 -9.29 11.88
C GLN A 48 -9.36 -8.98 10.74
N GLY A 49 -8.96 -10.01 9.98
CA GLY A 49 -8.12 -9.82 8.80
C GLY A 49 -8.76 -8.92 7.74
N ILE A 50 -7.97 -8.06 7.10
CA ILE A 50 -8.46 -7.05 6.14
C ILE A 50 -9.26 -7.68 4.99
N GLY A 51 -8.97 -8.90 4.59
CA GLY A 51 -9.74 -9.62 3.58
C GLY A 51 -11.20 -9.92 3.93
N ASN A 52 -11.63 -9.67 5.17
CA ASN A 52 -13.02 -9.87 5.61
C ASN A 52 -13.92 -8.65 5.35
N PHE A 53 -13.38 -7.55 4.87
CA PHE A 53 -14.13 -6.31 4.68
C PHE A 53 -14.45 -6.04 3.20
N GLY A 54 -15.53 -5.29 2.95
CA GLY A 54 -16.06 -5.00 1.63
C GLY A 54 -16.72 -6.19 0.95
N ASP A 55 -17.13 -6.03 -0.30
CA ASP A 55 -17.58 -7.12 -1.19
C ASP A 55 -16.37 -7.92 -1.69
N ALA A 56 -15.22 -7.25 -1.88
CA ALA A 56 -13.95 -7.88 -2.19
C ALA A 56 -12.77 -7.04 -1.69
N SER A 57 -11.63 -7.70 -1.44
CA SER A 57 -10.34 -7.10 -1.12
C SER A 57 -9.24 -7.74 -1.97
N CYS A 58 -8.45 -6.90 -2.67
CA CYS A 58 -7.41 -7.33 -3.59
C CYS A 58 -6.04 -7.14 -2.96
N PHE A 59 -5.28 -8.23 -2.80
CA PHE A 59 -3.91 -8.23 -2.26
C PHE A 59 -2.89 -8.37 -3.37
N SER A 60 -1.76 -7.69 -3.24
CA SER A 60 -0.60 -7.85 -4.11
C SER A 60 0.47 -8.66 -3.40
N PHE A 61 1.03 -9.64 -4.11
CA PHE A 61 2.16 -10.45 -3.68
C PHE A 61 3.40 -10.21 -4.55
N HIS A 62 3.49 -9.01 -5.14
CA HIS A 62 4.68 -8.56 -5.85
C HIS A 62 5.90 -8.57 -4.91
N ALA A 63 7.10 -8.77 -5.45
CA ALA A 63 8.36 -8.95 -4.71
C ALA A 63 8.68 -7.84 -3.68
N THR A 64 8.14 -6.63 -3.84
CA THR A 64 8.36 -5.52 -2.90
C THR A 64 7.43 -5.51 -1.69
N LYS A 65 6.44 -6.41 -1.64
CA LYS A 65 5.47 -6.46 -0.53
C LYS A 65 6.03 -7.18 0.69
N VAL A 66 5.43 -6.93 1.85
CA VAL A 66 5.81 -7.59 3.13
C VAL A 66 5.72 -9.11 3.01
N PHE A 67 4.62 -9.61 2.45
CA PHE A 67 4.50 -10.98 1.97
C PHE A 67 4.51 -10.97 0.44
N ASN A 68 5.31 -11.84 -0.17
CA ASN A 68 5.40 -11.89 -1.62
C ASN A 68 5.54 -13.33 -2.13
N THR A 69 5.21 -13.49 -3.40
CA THR A 69 5.39 -14.71 -4.18
C THR A 69 6.26 -14.44 -5.41
N ILE A 70 7.18 -13.48 -5.34
CA ILE A 70 7.88 -12.85 -6.46
C ILE A 70 6.89 -12.04 -7.29
N GLU A 71 5.96 -12.69 -7.95
CA GLU A 71 4.78 -12.13 -8.61
C GLU A 71 3.54 -12.92 -8.17
N GLY A 72 2.44 -12.20 -7.94
CA GLY A 72 1.17 -12.82 -7.56
C GLY A 72 0.24 -11.86 -6.86
N GLY A 73 -0.88 -12.41 -6.43
CA GLY A 73 -1.91 -11.71 -5.67
C GLY A 73 -3.03 -12.63 -5.26
N ALA A 74 -3.94 -12.11 -4.47
CA ALA A 74 -5.15 -12.80 -4.07
C ALA A 74 -6.33 -11.84 -4.02
N VAL A 75 -7.51 -12.37 -4.27
CA VAL A 75 -8.78 -11.66 -4.06
C VAL A 75 -9.58 -12.43 -3.02
N CYS A 76 -9.86 -11.78 -1.89
CA CYS A 76 -10.88 -12.24 -0.95
C CYS A 76 -12.23 -11.65 -1.38
N TYR A 77 -13.28 -12.45 -1.35
CA TYR A 77 -14.62 -12.05 -1.76
C TYR A 77 -15.68 -12.75 -0.91
N ARG A 78 -16.89 -12.16 -0.83
CA ARG A 78 -18.01 -12.73 -0.06
C ARG A 78 -18.96 -13.54 -0.94
N ASP A 79 -19.17 -13.09 -2.18
CA ASP A 79 -20.12 -13.69 -3.12
C ASP A 79 -19.48 -14.87 -3.87
N PRO A 80 -19.98 -16.11 -3.70
CA PRO A 80 -19.47 -17.28 -4.44
C PRO A 80 -19.54 -17.12 -5.97
N ASP A 81 -20.53 -16.39 -6.50
CA ASP A 81 -20.64 -16.14 -7.94
C ASP A 81 -19.50 -15.25 -8.45
N MET A 82 -19.02 -14.31 -7.62
CA MET A 82 -17.81 -13.55 -7.92
C MET A 82 -16.59 -14.49 -8.07
N GLY A 83 -16.45 -15.48 -7.19
CA GLY A 83 -15.38 -16.47 -7.26
C GLY A 83 -15.34 -17.24 -8.57
N ARG A 84 -16.50 -17.66 -9.05
CA ARG A 84 -16.62 -18.34 -10.36
C ARG A 84 -16.17 -17.41 -11.50
N ARG A 85 -16.66 -16.18 -11.53
CA ARG A 85 -16.28 -15.19 -12.54
C ARG A 85 -14.80 -14.86 -12.52
N LEU A 86 -14.21 -14.71 -11.33
CA LEU A 86 -12.76 -14.49 -11.17
C LEU A 86 -11.94 -15.68 -11.68
N TYR A 87 -12.43 -16.91 -11.46
CA TYR A 87 -11.79 -18.10 -11.99
C TYR A 87 -11.78 -18.10 -13.53
N GLU A 88 -12.92 -17.83 -14.16
CA GLU A 88 -13.06 -17.72 -15.61
C GLU A 88 -12.15 -16.61 -16.16
N LEU A 89 -12.19 -15.42 -15.57
CA LEU A 89 -11.38 -14.27 -15.99
C LEU A 89 -9.87 -14.55 -15.93
N LYS A 90 -9.39 -15.26 -14.89
CA LYS A 90 -7.96 -15.58 -14.76
C LYS A 90 -7.52 -16.80 -15.58
N ASN A 91 -8.45 -17.56 -16.13
CA ASN A 91 -8.21 -18.82 -16.82
C ASN A 91 -8.84 -18.84 -18.23
N PHE A 92 -8.55 -17.82 -19.05
CA PHE A 92 -8.96 -17.72 -20.46
C PHE A 92 -10.47 -17.77 -20.73
N GLY A 93 -11.33 -17.58 -19.74
CA GLY A 93 -12.77 -17.76 -19.84
C GLY A 93 -13.23 -19.24 -19.87
N ILE A 94 -12.32 -20.16 -19.53
CA ILE A 94 -12.58 -21.60 -19.55
C ILE A 94 -13.26 -22.02 -18.24
N HIS A 95 -14.36 -22.74 -18.32
CA HIS A 95 -15.01 -23.39 -17.17
C HIS A 95 -15.25 -24.90 -17.34
N GLY A 96 -14.85 -25.47 -18.46
CA GLY A 96 -14.90 -26.91 -18.73
C GLY A 96 -14.02 -27.29 -19.91
N PRO A 97 -13.82 -28.60 -20.17
CA PRO A 97 -12.90 -29.06 -21.22
C PRO A 97 -13.19 -28.50 -22.63
N GLU A 98 -14.46 -28.21 -22.91
CA GLU A 98 -14.94 -27.72 -24.21
C GLU A 98 -15.80 -26.45 -24.07
N ALA A 99 -15.83 -25.86 -22.84
CA ALA A 99 -16.71 -24.74 -22.54
C ALA A 99 -15.89 -23.48 -22.26
N VAL A 100 -15.99 -22.50 -23.16
CA VAL A 100 -15.34 -21.18 -23.10
C VAL A 100 -16.38 -20.12 -23.40
N ASP A 101 -16.99 -19.56 -22.34
CA ASP A 101 -18.15 -18.68 -22.48
C ASP A 101 -17.81 -17.22 -22.15
N ALA A 102 -16.59 -16.94 -21.67
CA ALA A 102 -16.15 -15.62 -21.27
C ALA A 102 -14.80 -15.25 -21.91
N VAL A 103 -14.53 -13.96 -21.98
CA VAL A 103 -13.20 -13.45 -22.31
C VAL A 103 -12.38 -13.36 -21.03
N GLY A 104 -11.25 -14.07 -20.98
CA GLY A 104 -10.35 -14.09 -19.83
C GLY A 104 -8.88 -14.02 -20.22
N ALA A 105 -8.04 -13.61 -19.29
CA ALA A 105 -6.59 -13.59 -19.43
C ALA A 105 -5.93 -14.83 -18.80
N ASN A 106 -4.63 -15.00 -19.01
CA ASN A 106 -3.83 -15.94 -18.21
C ASN A 106 -3.28 -15.22 -16.99
N ALA A 107 -3.98 -15.32 -15.87
CA ALA A 107 -3.59 -14.72 -14.60
C ALA A 107 -3.48 -15.76 -13.48
N LYS A 108 -3.16 -17.00 -13.83
CA LYS A 108 -2.90 -18.06 -12.85
C LYS A 108 -1.51 -17.91 -12.25
N MET A 109 -1.38 -18.08 -10.94
CA MET A 109 -0.08 -18.19 -10.29
C MET A 109 0.63 -19.44 -10.77
N ASN A 110 1.91 -19.34 -11.14
CA ASN A 110 2.72 -20.49 -11.50
C ASN A 110 3.27 -21.22 -10.25
N GLU A 111 3.72 -22.46 -10.43
CA GLU A 111 4.18 -23.33 -9.34
C GLU A 111 5.40 -22.76 -8.58
N PHE A 112 6.31 -22.05 -9.25
CA PHE A 112 7.46 -21.44 -8.58
C PHE A 112 7.05 -20.28 -7.68
N CYS A 113 6.14 -19.42 -8.14
CA CYS A 113 5.58 -18.37 -7.31
C CYS A 113 4.78 -18.96 -6.12
N ALA A 114 4.02 -20.02 -6.34
CA ALA A 114 3.30 -20.72 -5.28
C ALA A 114 4.25 -21.33 -4.24
N ALA A 115 5.32 -22.00 -4.67
CA ALA A 115 6.33 -22.57 -3.79
C ALA A 115 7.03 -21.47 -2.97
N MET A 116 7.40 -20.34 -3.58
CA MET A 116 7.96 -19.19 -2.88
C MET A 116 6.99 -18.67 -1.82
N GLY A 117 5.70 -18.54 -2.17
CA GLY A 117 4.67 -18.11 -1.23
C GLY A 117 4.55 -19.05 -0.02
N LEU A 118 4.56 -20.36 -0.24
CA LEU A 118 4.53 -21.36 0.84
C LEU A 118 5.76 -21.27 1.75
N CYS A 119 6.92 -20.94 1.21
CA CYS A 119 8.13 -20.71 2.00
C CYS A 119 8.00 -19.41 2.81
N ASN A 120 7.66 -18.29 2.16
CA ASN A 120 7.59 -16.97 2.81
C ASN A 120 6.49 -16.90 3.86
N LEU A 121 5.38 -17.62 3.67
CA LEU A 121 4.27 -17.62 4.64
C LEU A 121 4.68 -18.09 6.03
N ARG A 122 5.72 -18.92 6.13
CA ARG A 122 6.24 -19.44 7.42
C ARG A 122 6.97 -18.35 8.23
N HIS A 123 7.41 -17.28 7.58
CA HIS A 123 8.26 -16.25 8.16
C HIS A 123 7.56 -14.89 8.28
N VAL A 124 6.34 -14.73 7.74
CA VAL A 124 5.68 -13.43 7.62
C VAL A 124 5.50 -12.71 8.96
N ASP A 125 5.16 -13.42 10.03
CA ASP A 125 4.99 -12.80 11.36
C ASP A 125 6.34 -12.32 11.94
N GLU A 126 7.43 -13.05 11.73
CA GLU A 126 8.78 -12.66 12.12
C GLU A 126 9.23 -11.41 11.34
N GLU A 127 9.01 -11.40 10.02
CA GLU A 127 9.32 -10.27 9.15
C GLU A 127 8.55 -9.00 9.55
N ILE A 128 7.27 -9.14 9.92
CA ILE A 128 6.47 -8.03 10.45
C ILE A 128 7.04 -7.52 11.78
N ALA A 129 7.45 -8.42 12.67
CA ALA A 129 8.04 -8.04 13.96
C ALA A 129 9.36 -7.27 13.79
N LYS A 130 10.24 -7.70 12.88
CA LYS A 130 11.48 -7.00 12.53
C LYS A 130 11.19 -5.60 11.95
N ARG A 131 10.25 -5.50 11.00
CA ARG A 131 9.82 -4.20 10.43
C ARG A 131 9.26 -3.26 11.49
N ARG A 132 8.54 -3.80 12.46
CA ARG A 132 8.05 -3.02 13.60
C ARG A 132 9.21 -2.36 14.36
N ALA A 133 10.25 -3.10 14.69
CA ALA A 133 11.41 -2.56 15.40
C ALA A 133 12.09 -1.41 14.62
N VAL A 134 12.22 -1.57 13.28
CA VAL A 134 12.74 -0.52 12.40
C VAL A 134 11.85 0.74 12.44
N VAL A 135 10.53 0.58 12.37
CA VAL A 135 9.59 1.71 12.43
C VAL A 135 9.62 2.41 13.79
N GLU A 136 9.69 1.64 14.87
CA GLU A 136 9.82 2.20 16.23
C GLU A 136 11.12 3.02 16.33
N ARG A 137 12.25 2.53 15.79
CA ARG A 137 13.51 3.27 15.77
C ARG A 137 13.46 4.56 14.95
N TYR A 138 12.82 4.52 13.77
CA TYR A 138 12.57 5.74 13.00
C TYR A 138 11.76 6.77 13.79
N ARG A 139 10.71 6.31 14.50
CA ARG A 139 9.87 7.20 15.32
C ARG A 139 10.63 7.83 16.48
N GLU A 140 11.50 7.08 17.14
CA GLU A 140 12.36 7.63 18.22
C GLU A 140 13.13 8.86 17.76
N HIS A 141 13.57 8.89 16.49
CA HIS A 141 14.35 10.01 15.95
C HIS A 141 13.51 11.12 15.31
N LEU A 142 12.40 10.77 14.65
CA LEU A 142 11.70 11.68 13.76
C LEU A 142 10.34 12.16 14.29
N GLU A 143 9.79 11.51 15.32
CA GLU A 143 8.50 11.93 15.89
C GLU A 143 8.64 13.25 16.64
N GLY A 144 7.71 14.17 16.39
CA GLY A 144 7.72 15.51 17.00
C GLY A 144 8.71 16.48 16.37
N VAL A 145 9.43 16.12 15.32
CA VAL A 145 10.30 17.04 14.58
C VAL A 145 9.45 18.00 13.75
N ASP A 146 9.61 19.31 13.99
CA ASP A 146 8.90 20.34 13.25
C ASP A 146 9.12 20.20 11.73
N GLY A 147 8.02 20.29 10.98
CA GLY A 147 8.05 20.16 9.53
C GLY A 147 8.02 18.71 9.02
N LEU A 148 8.11 17.71 9.90
CA LEU A 148 7.91 16.31 9.55
C LEU A 148 6.54 15.80 10.01
N ARG A 149 5.81 15.18 9.10
CA ARG A 149 4.56 14.48 9.43
C ARG A 149 4.71 13.00 9.12
N LEU A 150 4.71 12.20 10.17
CA LEU A 150 4.78 10.75 10.09
C LEU A 150 3.37 10.14 9.93
N ASN A 151 3.36 8.88 9.52
CA ASN A 151 2.15 8.09 9.45
C ASN A 151 1.49 7.96 10.83
N VAL A 152 0.17 8.15 10.91
CA VAL A 152 -0.58 8.02 12.16
C VAL A 152 -0.67 6.54 12.53
N GLN A 153 -0.37 6.20 13.78
CA GLN A 153 -0.66 4.87 14.30
C GLN A 153 -2.17 4.72 14.53
N GLN A 154 -2.73 3.64 14.04
CA GLN A 154 -4.15 3.32 14.19
C GLN A 154 -4.29 2.27 15.31
N PRO A 155 -4.84 2.61 16.48
CA PRO A 155 -4.82 1.71 17.67
C PRO A 155 -5.62 0.42 17.45
N GLU A 156 -6.61 0.43 16.55
CA GLU A 156 -7.44 -0.73 16.24
C GLU A 156 -6.84 -1.61 15.11
N VAL A 157 -5.70 -1.21 14.54
CA VAL A 157 -5.02 -1.91 13.45
C VAL A 157 -3.76 -2.58 13.96
N ARG A 158 -3.65 -3.89 13.73
CA ARG A 158 -2.36 -4.58 13.78
C ARG A 158 -1.68 -4.41 12.43
N SER A 159 -0.74 -3.46 12.35
CA SER A 159 -0.05 -3.14 11.10
C SER A 159 0.97 -4.21 10.71
N ASN A 160 1.24 -4.31 9.41
CA ASN A 160 2.34 -5.09 8.84
C ASN A 160 3.60 -4.25 8.58
N TYR A 161 3.54 -2.93 8.85
CA TYR A 161 4.65 -2.00 8.63
C TYR A 161 5.20 -2.04 7.20
N ALA A 162 4.29 -1.94 6.22
CA ALA A 162 4.65 -2.05 4.81
C ALA A 162 5.56 -0.92 4.33
N TYR A 163 5.34 0.31 4.80
CA TYR A 163 6.06 1.52 4.39
C TYR A 163 6.29 2.47 5.57
N PHE A 164 7.32 3.32 5.44
CA PHE A 164 7.53 4.44 6.35
C PHE A 164 7.52 5.76 5.56
N PRO A 165 6.31 6.31 5.27
CA PRO A 165 6.16 7.59 4.59
C PRO A 165 6.39 8.74 5.57
N VAL A 166 7.13 9.75 5.11
CA VAL A 166 7.35 11.03 5.80
C VAL A 166 6.92 12.14 4.85
N VAL A 167 6.05 13.04 5.32
CA VAL A 167 5.62 14.23 4.57
C VAL A 167 6.39 15.42 5.09
N PHE A 168 7.07 16.14 4.21
CA PHE A 168 7.91 17.29 4.52
C PHE A 168 7.13 18.59 4.30
N ASP A 169 7.07 19.43 5.31
CA ASP A 169 6.71 20.83 5.18
C ASP A 169 8.02 21.64 5.08
N GLU A 170 8.39 22.02 3.87
CA GLU A 170 9.67 22.69 3.58
C GLU A 170 9.81 24.04 4.30
N ASN A 171 8.68 24.72 4.60
CA ASN A 171 8.72 26.01 5.30
C ASN A 171 9.04 25.85 6.80
N LEU A 172 8.67 24.71 7.39
CA LEU A 172 8.93 24.43 8.81
C LEU A 172 10.18 23.59 9.01
N PHE A 173 10.47 22.68 8.09
CA PHE A 173 11.63 21.80 8.18
C PHE A 173 12.89 22.46 7.65
N GLY A 174 12.78 23.36 6.67
CA GLY A 174 13.89 24.07 6.04
C GLY A 174 14.43 23.41 4.77
N ALA A 175 13.99 22.20 4.46
CA ALA A 175 14.33 21.50 3.22
C ALA A 175 13.12 20.79 2.62
N SER A 176 13.06 20.75 1.29
CA SER A 176 12.07 19.97 0.55
C SER A 176 12.37 18.47 0.59
N ARG A 177 11.36 17.62 0.35
CA ARG A 177 11.55 16.18 0.20
C ARG A 177 12.55 15.83 -0.91
N ASN A 178 12.73 16.69 -1.93
CA ASN A 178 13.68 16.45 -3.01
C ASN A 178 15.11 16.64 -2.51
N GLU A 179 15.40 17.71 -1.80
CA GLU A 179 16.71 17.96 -1.20
C GLU A 179 17.11 16.86 -0.22
N VAL A 180 16.17 16.41 0.62
CA VAL A 180 16.42 15.27 1.53
C VAL A 180 16.68 13.99 0.74
N MET A 181 15.92 13.72 -0.33
CA MET A 181 16.16 12.56 -1.18
C MET A 181 17.53 12.59 -1.84
N ASP A 182 17.96 13.77 -2.32
CA ASP A 182 19.27 13.95 -2.96
C ASP A 182 20.41 13.78 -1.94
N ALA A 183 20.26 14.29 -0.73
CA ALA A 183 21.20 14.08 0.36
C ALA A 183 21.35 12.59 0.74
N LEU A 184 20.25 11.86 0.83
CA LEU A 184 20.27 10.42 1.05
C LEU A 184 21.00 9.69 -0.11
N ALA A 185 20.68 10.04 -1.36
CA ALA A 185 21.28 9.42 -2.56
C ALA A 185 22.81 9.66 -2.62
N GLN A 186 23.29 10.87 -2.27
CA GLN A 186 24.71 11.19 -2.16
C GLN A 186 25.43 10.32 -1.13
N ASN A 187 24.72 9.82 -0.14
CA ASN A 187 25.21 8.90 0.89
C ASN A 187 24.96 7.41 0.55
N GLY A 188 24.55 7.09 -0.67
CA GLY A 188 24.29 5.72 -1.13
C GLY A 188 22.97 5.13 -0.61
N ILE A 189 22.04 5.96 -0.14
CA ILE A 189 20.76 5.53 0.42
C ILE A 189 19.64 5.85 -0.56
N GLY A 190 18.90 4.81 -1.01
CA GLY A 190 17.76 4.94 -1.91
C GLY A 190 16.45 5.19 -1.15
N ALA A 191 15.83 6.35 -1.33
CA ALA A 191 14.47 6.64 -0.89
C ALA A 191 13.54 6.82 -2.09
N ARG A 192 12.22 6.71 -1.88
CA ARG A 192 11.25 6.73 -3.00
C ARG A 192 10.13 7.72 -2.77
N LYS A 193 9.73 8.41 -3.84
CA LYS A 193 8.58 9.33 -3.84
C LYS A 193 7.27 8.54 -4.02
N TYR A 194 6.90 7.72 -3.08
CA TYR A 194 5.67 6.93 -3.16
C TYR A 194 4.51 7.64 -2.47
N PHE A 195 3.45 8.10 -3.22
CA PHE A 195 3.32 7.84 -4.66
C PHE A 195 3.35 9.18 -5.40
N TYR A 196 4.26 9.28 -6.35
CA TYR A 196 4.43 10.44 -7.22
C TYR A 196 4.90 9.94 -8.60
N PRO A 197 4.41 10.53 -9.71
CA PRO A 197 3.33 11.53 -9.77
C PRO A 197 1.97 10.92 -9.45
N LEU A 198 0.92 11.76 -9.28
CA LEU A 198 -0.44 11.29 -9.12
C LEU A 198 -0.92 10.57 -10.39
N THR A 199 -1.73 9.52 -10.23
CA THR A 199 -2.26 8.73 -11.36
C THR A 199 -3.02 9.58 -12.37
N ASN A 200 -3.81 10.57 -11.91
CA ASN A 200 -4.56 11.47 -12.78
C ASN A 200 -3.66 12.46 -13.57
N THR A 201 -2.37 12.53 -13.24
CA THR A 201 -1.39 13.36 -13.96
C THR A 201 -0.54 12.58 -14.96
N PHE A 202 -0.76 11.26 -15.09
CA PHE A 202 0.03 10.46 -16.01
C PHE A 202 -0.17 10.90 -17.45
N GLU A 203 0.93 11.02 -18.19
CA GLU A 203 0.93 11.50 -19.56
C GLU A 203 0.01 10.70 -20.48
N CYS A 204 -0.15 9.39 -20.23
CA CYS A 204 -1.06 8.53 -20.97
C CYS A 204 -2.54 8.95 -20.88
N PHE A 205 -2.91 9.79 -19.94
CA PHE A 205 -4.27 10.34 -19.84
C PHE A 205 -4.44 11.69 -20.53
N HIS A 206 -3.36 12.26 -21.11
CA HIS A 206 -3.39 13.47 -21.94
C HIS A 206 -4.18 14.64 -21.32
N GLY A 207 -4.03 14.87 -20.01
CA GLY A 207 -4.73 15.96 -19.32
C GLY A 207 -6.24 15.77 -19.18
N LYS A 208 -6.74 14.56 -19.38
CA LYS A 208 -8.18 14.23 -19.28
C LYS A 208 -8.77 14.51 -17.90
N TYR A 209 -7.96 14.49 -16.86
CA TYR A 209 -8.41 14.62 -15.48
C TYR A 209 -7.87 15.90 -14.86
N ASP A 210 -8.74 16.59 -14.11
CA ASP A 210 -8.37 17.76 -13.34
C ASP A 210 -7.54 17.35 -12.12
N VAL A 211 -6.32 17.84 -12.03
CA VAL A 211 -5.38 17.56 -10.93
C VAL A 211 -5.86 18.18 -9.62
N ASP A 212 -6.50 19.35 -9.72
CA ASP A 212 -7.00 20.09 -8.54
C ASP A 212 -8.26 19.47 -7.94
N ALA A 213 -8.89 18.52 -8.64
CA ALA A 213 -9.98 17.72 -8.08
C ALA A 213 -9.55 16.81 -6.92
N THR A 214 -8.24 16.59 -6.74
CA THR A 214 -7.67 15.77 -5.66
C THR A 214 -6.64 16.54 -4.83
N PRO A 215 -7.01 17.66 -4.17
CA PRO A 215 -6.05 18.60 -3.57
C PRO A 215 -5.23 18.00 -2.44
N VAL A 216 -5.82 17.12 -1.62
CA VAL A 216 -5.12 16.44 -0.52
C VAL A 216 -4.08 15.47 -1.07
N ALA A 217 -4.43 14.67 -2.06
CA ALA A 217 -3.50 13.75 -2.70
C ALA A 217 -2.36 14.51 -3.40
N LEU A 218 -2.67 15.62 -4.08
CA LEU A 218 -1.68 16.48 -4.71
C LEU A 218 -0.70 17.09 -3.69
N HIS A 219 -1.23 17.56 -2.54
CA HIS A 219 -0.41 18.09 -1.45
C HIS A 219 0.58 17.05 -0.93
N VAL A 220 0.08 15.85 -0.62
CA VAL A 220 0.92 14.75 -0.11
C VAL A 220 1.91 14.27 -1.17
N ALA A 221 1.46 14.04 -2.41
CA ALA A 221 2.32 13.55 -3.49
C ALA A 221 3.54 14.46 -3.75
N LYS A 222 3.40 15.77 -3.59
CA LYS A 222 4.50 16.74 -3.74
C LYS A 222 5.50 16.71 -2.59
N ARG A 223 5.13 16.18 -1.42
CA ARG A 223 5.88 16.30 -0.16
C ARG A 223 6.32 14.99 0.47
N VAL A 224 5.73 13.86 0.04
CA VAL A 224 6.02 12.56 0.64
C VAL A 224 7.33 11.96 0.13
N LEU A 225 8.09 11.37 1.05
CA LEU A 225 9.22 10.50 0.80
C LEU A 225 9.05 9.25 1.65
N THR A 226 9.14 8.06 1.06
CA THR A 226 9.20 6.81 1.83
C THR A 226 10.65 6.46 2.08
N LEU A 227 11.03 6.41 3.35
CA LEU A 227 12.36 5.99 3.79
C LEU A 227 12.52 4.47 3.63
N PRO A 228 13.74 3.95 3.52
CA PRO A 228 13.99 2.53 3.43
C PRO A 228 13.36 1.77 4.60
N LEU A 229 12.62 0.70 4.31
CA LEU A 229 12.01 -0.16 5.32
C LEU A 229 11.94 -1.61 4.82
N TYR A 230 12.74 -2.46 5.42
CA TYR A 230 12.76 -3.90 5.23
C TYR A 230 13.19 -4.59 6.54
N ALA A 231 12.90 -5.86 6.69
CA ALA A 231 13.06 -6.57 7.96
C ALA A 231 14.49 -6.61 8.49
N ASP A 232 15.47 -6.77 7.60
CA ASP A 232 16.88 -6.86 7.98
C ASP A 232 17.64 -5.52 7.91
N LEU A 233 16.91 -4.38 7.90
CA LEU A 233 17.53 -3.06 8.01
C LEU A 233 18.13 -2.91 9.43
N SER A 234 19.45 -2.68 9.51
CA SER A 234 20.13 -2.54 10.79
C SER A 234 19.73 -1.25 11.52
N MET A 235 19.77 -1.26 12.85
CA MET A 235 19.46 -0.06 13.64
C MET A 235 20.49 1.04 13.39
N GLU A 236 21.74 0.69 13.14
CA GLU A 236 22.82 1.60 12.77
C GLU A 236 22.50 2.31 11.43
N ASP A 237 21.97 1.60 10.46
CA ASP A 237 21.55 2.20 9.20
C ASP A 237 20.32 3.09 9.36
N VAL A 238 19.37 2.71 10.23
CA VAL A 238 18.23 3.58 10.59
C VAL A 238 18.73 4.88 11.21
N ASP A 239 19.66 4.80 12.18
CA ASP A 239 20.24 5.97 12.83
C ASP A 239 20.98 6.87 11.84
N ARG A 240 21.74 6.26 10.92
CA ARG A 240 22.44 6.97 9.84
C ARG A 240 21.46 7.68 8.90
N ILE A 241 20.38 7.01 8.51
CA ILE A 241 19.32 7.60 7.66
C ILE A 241 18.69 8.80 8.38
N CYS A 242 18.29 8.63 9.63
CA CYS A 242 17.69 9.69 10.44
C CYS A 242 18.65 10.89 10.60
N LYS A 243 19.92 10.63 10.87
CA LYS A 243 20.94 11.68 10.97
C LYS A 243 21.02 12.51 9.68
N ILE A 244 21.12 11.86 8.52
CA ILE A 244 21.18 12.56 7.22
C ILE A 244 19.92 13.39 6.99
N VAL A 245 18.72 12.84 7.30
CA VAL A 245 17.46 13.57 7.20
C VAL A 245 17.48 14.81 8.08
N LEU A 246 17.86 14.67 9.36
CA LEU A 246 17.85 15.76 10.34
C LEU A 246 18.91 16.82 10.08
N GLU A 247 20.05 16.48 9.46
CA GLU A 247 21.08 17.43 9.03
C GLU A 247 20.59 18.39 7.92
N GLN A 248 19.46 18.09 7.27
CA GLN A 248 18.83 18.99 6.28
C GLN A 248 17.88 20.01 6.94
N LYS A 249 17.61 19.88 8.25
CA LYS A 249 16.76 20.81 8.98
C LYS A 249 17.54 22.11 9.23
N LEU A 250 16.92 23.27 8.87
CA LEU A 250 17.47 24.61 9.15
C LEU A 250 17.17 25.06 10.58
#